data_976f32dd53c5c26cd1c6d864231c5498
#
_entry.id   976f32dd53c5c26cd1c6d864231c5498
#
_cell.length_a   1.000
_cell.length_b   1.000
_cell.length_c   1.000
_cell.angle_alpha   90.00
_cell.angle_beta   90.00
_cell.angle_gamma   90.00
#
_symmetry.space_group_name_H-M   'P 1'
#
loop_
_entity.id
_entity.type
_entity.pdbx_description
1 polymer ?
#
loop_
_entity_poly.entity_id
_entity_poly.type
_entity_poly.pdbx_seq_one_letter_code
_entity_poly.pdbx_strand_id
1 'polypeptide(L)'
;MKKHLAILLAAAMSTTLFAGCGGASQPAASSQGTAASAPQSSASAAPADGTAATDGEILFGLSCALTGNFPLAGQRTREGIDLALEEINANGGVLGKKLVYTIEDDQNTQTTAVNVVTKILTQDVAAVIGPHTSGNAMATNELYRNAGVPFLTGGTSPKLEEAQNPYMFRCRPADTINGQVAAKYAIETLGAKKIGISFNNNDFGTGGRDVIIAYLEEAGVPYVAVGHNAGDKDLTGQIMQFKGEGVDCIISWTDDAEVALTARQLYELGVDVPVIASAGVVMDQVLNLLEPEYVEGWYSVTDFVSTSDEAVTAEFTKKFTDKYGYAPELYAATYYSATYVLADAIERAGSADPQAVRDALAATDGLVLPEGSYKCDENGNLLHGCVIAQIRDKVPTMVEYVDLAA
;
A
#
# COMPACT_ATOMS: atom_id res chain seq x y z
N MET A 1 -25.43 -5.86 55.51
CA MET A 1 -25.41 -7.07 56.36
C MET A 1 -24.63 -8.14 55.61
N LYS A 2 -23.42 -8.43 56.10
CA LYS A 2 -22.80 -9.75 56.43
C LYS A 2 -22.80 -10.77 55.27
N LYS A 3 -21.72 -11.49 54.85
CA LYS A 3 -20.36 -11.72 55.36
C LYS A 3 -19.58 -12.51 54.31
N HIS A 4 -18.29 -12.24 54.18
CA HIS A 4 -17.10 -13.02 53.86
C HIS A 4 -17.22 -14.53 53.64
N LEU A 5 -16.45 -15.10 52.68
CA LEU A 5 -15.44 -16.11 53.01
C LEU A 5 -14.38 -16.25 51.89
N ALA A 6 -13.13 -16.02 52.28
CA ALA A 6 -11.92 -16.35 51.52
C ALA A 6 -11.45 -17.75 51.98
N ILE A 7 -10.89 -18.55 51.04
CA ILE A 7 -9.97 -19.65 51.40
C ILE A 7 -8.81 -19.67 50.44
N LEU A 8 -7.62 -19.39 50.99
CA LEU A 8 -6.29 -19.71 50.48
C LEU A 8 -6.01 -21.21 50.71
N LEU A 9 -5.31 -21.87 49.80
CA LEU A 9 -4.28 -22.85 50.15
C LEU A 9 -3.19 -22.98 49.10
N ALA A 10 -1.99 -23.10 49.62
CA ALA A 10 -0.67 -22.93 49.05
C ALA A 10 -0.01 -24.25 48.59
N ALA A 11 0.92 -24.10 47.69
CA ALA A 11 2.24 -24.73 47.54
C ALA A 11 2.44 -26.26 47.59
N ALA A 12 3.12 -26.81 46.63
CA ALA A 12 4.33 -27.63 46.87
C ALA A 12 5.19 -27.77 45.61
N MET A 13 6.44 -27.40 45.76
CA MET A 13 7.58 -27.69 44.86
C MET A 13 7.92 -29.19 44.88
N SER A 14 8.44 -29.70 43.74
CA SER A 14 9.35 -30.83 43.77
C SER A 14 10.28 -30.78 42.58
N THR A 15 11.54 -30.50 42.88
CA THR A 15 12.76 -30.63 42.04
C THR A 15 13.17 -32.10 42.01
N THR A 16 13.60 -32.60 40.84
CA THR A 16 14.54 -33.73 40.74
C THR A 16 15.53 -33.50 39.63
N LEU A 17 16.78 -33.29 40.02
CA LEU A 17 17.97 -33.45 39.16
C LEU A 17 18.27 -34.94 38.99
N PHE A 18 18.68 -35.34 37.78
CA PHE A 18 19.64 -36.47 37.62
C PHE A 18 20.61 -36.17 36.48
N ALA A 19 21.87 -36.16 36.84
CA ALA A 19 23.03 -36.18 35.96
C ALA A 19 23.46 -37.62 35.64
N GLY A 20 23.98 -37.82 34.44
CA GLY A 20 24.61 -39.09 34.10
C GLY A 20 25.43 -39.02 32.81
N CYS A 21 26.72 -39.08 32.93
CA CYS A 21 27.76 -39.05 31.91
C CYS A 21 27.87 -40.38 31.10
N GLY A 22 28.43 -40.23 29.87
CA GLY A 22 29.44 -41.21 29.41
C GLY A 22 29.22 -41.92 28.08
N GLY A 23 30.16 -41.73 27.15
CA GLY A 23 30.59 -42.82 26.28
C GLY A 23 30.62 -42.58 24.77
N ALA A 24 31.78 -42.35 24.25
CA ALA A 24 32.16 -42.24 22.83
C ALA A 24 32.05 -43.54 22.08
N SER A 25 31.79 -43.48 20.75
CA SER A 25 32.55 -44.21 19.69
C SER A 25 31.91 -44.01 18.31
N GLN A 26 32.67 -43.50 17.33
CA GLN A 26 32.53 -43.67 15.89
C GLN A 26 33.13 -45.03 15.49
N PRO A 27 32.96 -45.64 14.25
CA PRO A 27 32.98 -44.93 12.96
C PRO A 27 32.09 -45.52 11.80
N ALA A 28 31.94 -44.66 10.79
CA ALA A 28 31.92 -44.87 9.33
C ALA A 28 31.05 -45.94 8.64
N ALA A 29 30.25 -45.50 7.66
CA ALA A 29 30.32 -45.92 6.25
C ALA A 29 29.43 -45.05 5.34
N SER A 30 29.99 -44.75 4.20
CA SER A 30 29.56 -43.95 3.05
C SER A 30 28.31 -44.45 2.32
N SER A 31 27.45 -43.53 1.83
CA SER A 31 26.80 -43.70 0.54
C SER A 31 26.55 -42.33 -0.10
N GLN A 32 27.12 -42.13 -1.27
CA GLN A 32 26.97 -40.99 -2.14
C GLN A 32 25.54 -40.99 -2.71
N GLY A 33 24.81 -39.88 -2.48
CA GLY A 33 23.59 -39.54 -3.18
C GLY A 33 23.78 -38.16 -3.80
N THR A 34 23.81 -38.11 -5.12
CA THR A 34 23.89 -36.87 -5.93
C THR A 34 22.67 -36.02 -5.68
N ALA A 35 22.85 -34.92 -4.99
CA ALA A 35 21.85 -33.86 -4.89
C ALA A 35 22.04 -32.86 -6.05
N ALA A 36 21.01 -32.71 -6.86
CA ALA A 36 20.92 -31.70 -7.89
C ALA A 36 20.92 -30.29 -7.25
N SER A 37 21.85 -29.44 -7.68
CA SER A 37 21.97 -28.07 -7.28
C SER A 37 20.79 -27.26 -7.81
N ALA A 38 19.96 -26.74 -6.95
CA ALA A 38 19.04 -25.65 -7.27
C ALA A 38 19.85 -24.35 -7.51
N PRO A 39 19.42 -23.47 -8.42
CA PRO A 39 20.12 -22.22 -8.65
C PRO A 39 19.97 -21.33 -7.42
N GLN A 40 21.09 -20.94 -6.83
CA GLN A 40 21.14 -19.87 -5.84
C GLN A 40 20.74 -18.56 -6.51
N SER A 41 19.59 -18.02 -6.13
CA SER A 41 19.28 -16.63 -6.41
C SER A 41 20.30 -15.77 -5.68
N SER A 42 21.03 -14.97 -6.43
CA SER A 42 21.95 -13.96 -5.90
C SER A 42 21.17 -13.01 -4.99
N ALA A 43 21.36 -13.13 -3.69
CA ALA A 43 20.90 -12.13 -2.74
C ALA A 43 21.51 -10.78 -3.14
N SER A 44 20.65 -9.84 -3.55
CA SER A 44 20.99 -8.44 -3.70
C SER A 44 21.53 -7.94 -2.36
N ALA A 45 22.66 -7.25 -2.39
CA ALA A 45 23.31 -6.71 -1.22
C ALA A 45 22.32 -5.87 -0.40
N ALA A 46 22.35 -6.06 0.91
CA ALA A 46 21.63 -5.20 1.85
C ALA A 46 22.06 -3.73 1.63
N PRO A 47 21.13 -2.76 1.66
CA PRO A 47 21.49 -1.37 1.50
C PRO A 47 22.39 -0.92 2.66
N ALA A 48 23.40 -0.12 2.33
CA ALA A 48 24.27 0.52 3.29
C ALA A 48 23.47 1.43 4.23
N ASP A 49 23.85 1.44 5.50
CA ASP A 49 23.38 2.37 6.52
C ASP A 49 23.34 3.82 6.00
N GLY A 50 22.31 4.58 6.42
CA GLY A 50 21.99 5.91 5.97
C GLY A 50 23.22 6.83 5.84
N THR A 51 23.54 7.18 4.59
CA THR A 51 24.59 8.14 4.28
C THR A 51 24.00 9.55 4.33
N ALA A 52 24.63 10.43 5.11
CA ALA A 52 24.41 11.87 4.98
C ALA A 52 24.74 12.33 3.55
N ALA A 53 23.96 13.25 2.98
CA ALA A 53 24.20 13.78 1.64
C ALA A 53 25.62 14.37 1.55
N THR A 54 26.31 14.12 0.43
CA THR A 54 27.61 14.72 0.14
C THR A 54 27.43 16.01 -0.68
N ASP A 55 28.48 16.83 -0.76
CA ASP A 55 28.48 17.99 -1.67
C ASP A 55 28.29 17.51 -3.12
N GLY A 56 27.07 17.66 -3.67
CA GLY A 56 26.71 17.16 -5.01
C GLY A 56 25.54 16.17 -5.01
N GLU A 57 24.89 15.96 -3.85
CA GLU A 57 23.69 15.13 -3.70
C GLU A 57 22.53 15.93 -3.10
N ILE A 58 21.31 15.55 -3.43
CA ILE A 58 20.07 15.99 -2.78
C ILE A 58 19.46 14.75 -2.15
N LEU A 59 19.24 14.80 -0.83
CA LEU A 59 18.72 13.69 -0.04
C LEU A 59 17.20 13.82 0.14
N PHE A 60 16.46 12.71 -0.04
CA PHE A 60 15.12 12.57 0.50
C PHE A 60 15.01 11.34 1.41
N GLY A 61 14.00 11.32 2.27
CA GLY A 61 13.72 10.18 3.13
C GLY A 61 12.75 9.19 2.47
N LEU A 62 12.87 7.91 2.78
CA LEU A 62 11.90 6.88 2.42
C LEU A 62 11.49 6.10 3.67
N SER A 63 10.19 6.17 4.02
CA SER A 63 9.56 5.32 5.04
C SER A 63 8.67 4.30 4.33
N CYS A 64 9.03 3.02 4.39
CA CYS A 64 8.24 1.96 3.77
C CYS A 64 8.42 0.63 4.49
N ALA A 65 7.44 -0.27 4.34
CA ALA A 65 7.46 -1.58 4.97
C ALA A 65 8.36 -2.55 4.20
N LEU A 66 9.60 -2.72 4.66
CA LEU A 66 10.52 -3.72 4.10
C LEU A 66 10.33 -5.09 4.75
N THR A 67 9.76 -5.12 5.95
CA THR A 67 9.39 -6.32 6.71
C THR A 67 7.96 -6.20 7.25
N GLY A 68 7.51 -7.15 8.08
CA GLY A 68 6.16 -7.14 8.64
C GLY A 68 5.13 -7.81 7.73
N ASN A 69 3.96 -7.23 7.63
CA ASN A 69 2.84 -7.79 6.86
C ASN A 69 2.71 -7.22 5.42
N PHE A 70 3.63 -6.33 5.01
CA PHE A 70 3.56 -5.61 3.73
C PHE A 70 4.89 -5.59 2.93
N PRO A 71 5.76 -6.63 3.03
CA PRO A 71 7.13 -6.55 2.54
C PRO A 71 7.23 -6.47 1.01
N LEU A 72 6.31 -7.10 0.28
CA LEU A 72 6.34 -7.07 -1.18
C LEU A 72 6.00 -5.67 -1.71
N ALA A 73 5.02 -4.98 -1.10
CA ALA A 73 4.71 -3.59 -1.43
C ALA A 73 5.92 -2.67 -1.19
N GLY A 74 6.63 -2.84 -0.08
CA GLY A 74 7.88 -2.11 0.19
C GLY A 74 8.98 -2.40 -0.84
N GLN A 75 9.11 -3.65 -1.27
CA GLN A 75 10.03 -4.01 -2.35
C GLN A 75 9.65 -3.32 -3.66
N ARG A 76 8.38 -3.36 -4.07
CA ARG A 76 7.88 -2.71 -5.29
C ARG A 76 8.07 -1.20 -5.26
N THR A 77 7.82 -0.57 -4.10
CA THR A 77 8.13 0.84 -3.87
C THR A 77 9.59 1.16 -4.15
N ARG A 78 10.51 0.40 -3.56
CA ARG A 78 11.94 0.59 -3.80
C ARG A 78 12.30 0.42 -5.27
N GLU A 79 11.80 -0.62 -5.91
CA GLU A 79 12.07 -0.90 -7.32
C GLU A 79 11.60 0.24 -8.24
N GLY A 80 10.42 0.82 -7.96
CA GLY A 80 9.94 2.00 -8.68
C GLY A 80 10.84 3.22 -8.48
N ILE A 81 11.19 3.52 -7.22
CA ILE A 81 12.10 4.63 -6.87
C ILE A 81 13.48 4.42 -7.50
N ASP A 82 14.05 3.22 -7.39
CA ASP A 82 15.38 2.90 -7.93
C ASP A 82 15.44 3.05 -9.46
N LEU A 83 14.36 2.70 -10.17
CA LEU A 83 14.25 2.91 -11.62
C LEU A 83 14.19 4.41 -11.95
N ALA A 84 13.35 5.17 -11.25
CA ALA A 84 13.24 6.62 -11.45
C ALA A 84 14.58 7.32 -11.18
N LEU A 85 15.26 6.99 -10.09
CA LEU A 85 16.55 7.58 -9.73
C LEU A 85 17.65 7.25 -10.74
N GLU A 86 17.67 6.03 -11.28
CA GLU A 86 18.61 5.66 -12.33
C GLU A 86 18.42 6.55 -13.56
N GLU A 87 17.18 6.76 -14.00
CA GLU A 87 16.86 7.59 -15.15
C GLU A 87 17.16 9.08 -14.88
N ILE A 88 16.71 9.61 -13.74
CA ILE A 88 16.92 11.02 -13.37
C ILE A 88 18.41 11.31 -13.26
N ASN A 89 19.17 10.47 -12.56
CA ASN A 89 20.59 10.68 -12.33
C ASN A 89 21.44 10.46 -13.60
N ALA A 90 21.04 9.56 -14.49
CA ALA A 90 21.67 9.39 -15.80
C ALA A 90 21.48 10.62 -16.71
N ASN A 91 20.38 11.36 -16.52
CA ASN A 91 20.05 12.59 -17.25
C ASN A 91 20.64 13.87 -16.62
N GLY A 92 21.55 13.74 -15.64
CA GLY A 92 22.24 14.88 -15.02
C GLY A 92 21.77 15.20 -13.60
N GLY A 93 20.84 14.42 -13.05
CA GLY A 93 20.28 14.62 -11.71
C GLY A 93 19.30 15.78 -11.65
N VAL A 94 19.14 16.35 -10.46
CA VAL A 94 18.28 17.49 -10.15
C VAL A 94 19.15 18.67 -9.73
N LEU A 95 18.98 19.84 -10.34
CA LEU A 95 19.85 21.01 -10.14
C LEU A 95 21.35 20.70 -10.36
N GLY A 96 21.66 19.73 -11.26
CA GLY A 96 23.02 19.26 -11.49
C GLY A 96 23.60 18.37 -10.39
N LYS A 97 22.80 17.93 -9.44
CA LYS A 97 23.16 17.05 -8.32
C LYS A 97 22.44 15.71 -8.43
N LYS A 98 23.04 14.65 -7.89
CA LYS A 98 22.36 13.37 -7.81
C LYS A 98 21.23 13.43 -6.80
N LEU A 99 20.06 12.90 -7.15
CA LEU A 99 18.97 12.64 -6.21
C LEU A 99 19.21 11.27 -5.56
N VAL A 100 19.22 11.22 -4.23
CA VAL A 100 19.50 10.02 -3.43
C VAL A 100 18.55 9.93 -2.25
N TYR A 101 18.40 8.73 -1.64
CA TYR A 101 17.52 8.56 -0.49
C TYR A 101 18.17 7.81 0.67
N THR A 102 17.67 8.09 1.87
CA THR A 102 17.82 7.25 3.06
C THR A 102 16.55 6.46 3.25
N ILE A 103 16.64 5.20 3.69
CA ILE A 103 15.49 4.32 3.86
C ILE A 103 15.38 3.79 5.28
N GLU A 104 14.16 3.76 5.81
CA GLU A 104 13.83 3.17 7.11
C GLU A 104 12.62 2.24 6.98
N ASP A 105 12.70 1.08 7.64
CA ASP A 105 11.65 0.06 7.66
C ASP A 105 10.59 0.41 8.71
N ASP A 106 9.40 0.82 8.30
CA ASP A 106 8.28 1.13 9.19
C ASP A 106 7.44 -0.10 9.58
N GLN A 107 7.76 -1.27 9.01
CA GLN A 107 7.11 -2.56 9.28
C GLN A 107 5.57 -2.54 9.11
N ASN A 108 5.06 -1.53 8.45
CA ASN A 108 3.63 -1.19 8.36
C ASN A 108 2.95 -1.14 9.73
N THR A 109 3.62 -0.59 10.74
CA THR A 109 3.03 -0.34 12.06
C THR A 109 3.17 1.13 12.47
N GLN A 110 2.12 1.71 13.04
CA GLN A 110 2.09 3.13 13.42
C GLN A 110 3.22 3.51 14.38
N THR A 111 3.51 2.65 15.37
CA THR A 111 4.57 2.91 16.35
C THR A 111 5.95 2.93 15.69
N THR A 112 6.23 1.99 14.79
CA THR A 112 7.51 1.96 14.07
C THR A 112 7.59 3.12 13.09
N ALA A 113 6.51 3.45 12.36
CA ALA A 113 6.47 4.59 11.46
C ALA A 113 6.82 5.91 12.18
N VAL A 114 6.26 6.16 13.37
CA VAL A 114 6.61 7.34 14.19
C VAL A 114 8.10 7.37 14.52
N ASN A 115 8.68 6.25 14.93
CA ASN A 115 10.10 6.17 15.29
C ASN A 115 11.01 6.41 14.07
N VAL A 116 10.73 5.75 12.94
CA VAL A 116 11.59 5.86 11.75
C VAL A 116 11.45 7.23 11.07
N VAL A 117 10.25 7.80 11.02
CA VAL A 117 10.05 9.15 10.49
C VAL A 117 10.76 10.19 11.38
N THR A 118 10.68 10.04 12.71
CA THR A 118 11.45 10.90 13.62
C THR A 118 12.95 10.83 13.32
N LYS A 119 13.49 9.64 13.06
CA LYS A 119 14.90 9.46 12.69
C LYS A 119 15.21 10.09 11.32
N ILE A 120 14.38 9.89 10.30
CA ILE A 120 14.56 10.52 8.98
C ILE A 120 14.59 12.04 9.09
N LEU A 121 13.69 12.64 9.86
CA LEU A 121 13.59 14.09 10.05
C LEU A 121 14.74 14.72 10.84
N THR A 122 15.67 13.91 11.39
CA THR A 122 16.94 14.44 11.93
C THR A 122 18.00 14.68 10.86
N GLN A 123 17.76 14.23 9.62
CA GLN A 123 18.65 14.40 8.49
C GLN A 123 18.22 15.63 7.66
N ASP A 124 19.12 16.15 6.84
CA ASP A 124 18.84 17.28 5.94
C ASP A 124 18.15 16.78 4.66
N VAL A 125 16.87 16.40 4.78
CA VAL A 125 16.07 15.86 3.68
C VAL A 125 15.20 16.93 3.03
N ALA A 126 15.15 16.95 1.71
CA ALA A 126 14.29 17.87 0.94
C ALA A 126 12.80 17.52 1.07
N ALA A 127 12.49 16.24 1.23
CA ALA A 127 11.15 15.69 1.40
C ALA A 127 11.23 14.26 1.96
N VAL A 128 10.07 13.66 2.26
CA VAL A 128 9.98 12.22 2.57
C VAL A 128 8.96 11.57 1.63
N ILE A 129 9.32 10.45 1.03
CA ILE A 129 8.39 9.56 0.31
C ILE A 129 7.90 8.49 1.29
N GLY A 130 6.59 8.25 1.33
CA GLY A 130 5.94 7.39 2.32
C GLY A 130 5.42 8.18 3.53
N PRO A 131 4.77 7.48 4.49
CA PRO A 131 4.50 6.03 4.47
C PRO A 131 3.39 5.63 3.51
N HIS A 132 3.27 4.30 3.28
CA HIS A 132 2.33 3.75 2.30
C HIS A 132 0.86 3.82 2.72
N THR A 133 0.58 3.52 4.00
CA THR A 133 -0.77 3.27 4.50
C THR A 133 -1.34 4.47 5.24
N SER A 134 -2.67 4.62 5.18
CA SER A 134 -3.38 5.72 5.82
C SER A 134 -3.12 5.80 7.33
N GLY A 135 -3.11 4.65 8.02
CA GLY A 135 -2.84 4.61 9.46
C GLY A 135 -1.45 5.13 9.84
N ASN A 136 -0.40 4.74 9.08
CA ASN A 136 0.96 5.22 9.30
C ASN A 136 1.10 6.70 8.91
N ALA A 137 0.47 7.12 7.81
CA ALA A 137 0.47 8.52 7.38
C ALA A 137 -0.21 9.42 8.43
N MET A 138 -1.35 9.01 8.97
CA MET A 138 -2.03 9.73 10.06
C MET A 138 -1.18 9.81 11.33
N ALA A 139 -0.55 8.71 11.73
CA ALA A 139 0.29 8.66 12.93
C ALA A 139 1.53 9.56 12.85
N THR A 140 2.05 9.79 11.64
CA THR A 140 3.26 10.60 11.39
C THR A 140 2.96 12.02 10.92
N ASN A 141 1.71 12.35 10.62
CA ASN A 141 1.28 13.59 10.00
C ASN A 141 1.80 14.86 10.71
N GLU A 142 1.67 14.90 12.04
CA GLU A 142 2.12 16.04 12.84
C GLU A 142 3.66 16.16 12.93
N LEU A 143 4.40 15.07 12.76
CA LEU A 143 5.87 15.11 12.73
C LEU A 143 6.36 15.92 11.53
N TYR A 144 5.78 15.68 10.35
CA TYR A 144 6.10 16.40 9.12
C TYR A 144 5.72 17.88 9.21
N ARG A 145 4.50 18.18 9.73
CA ARG A 145 4.05 19.56 9.95
C ARG A 145 5.01 20.32 10.86
N ASN A 146 5.40 19.73 11.98
CA ASN A 146 6.26 20.37 12.96
C ASN A 146 7.70 20.53 12.45
N ALA A 147 8.17 19.63 11.61
CA ALA A 147 9.49 19.71 10.98
C ALA A 147 9.51 20.68 9.78
N GLY A 148 8.34 21.03 9.21
CA GLY A 148 8.26 21.81 7.99
C GLY A 148 8.79 21.06 6.75
N VAL A 149 8.68 19.72 6.73
CA VAL A 149 9.18 18.86 5.66
C VAL A 149 8.00 18.25 4.91
N PRO A 150 7.90 18.40 3.57
CA PRO A 150 6.83 17.79 2.80
C PRO A 150 6.98 16.27 2.74
N PHE A 151 5.85 15.56 2.72
CA PHE A 151 5.84 14.12 2.52
C PHE A 151 4.84 13.69 1.46
N LEU A 152 5.24 12.71 0.65
CA LEU A 152 4.48 12.15 -0.45
C LEU A 152 3.99 10.77 -0.04
N THR A 153 2.68 10.63 0.25
CA THR A 153 2.10 9.42 0.85
C THR A 153 1.19 8.66 -0.10
N GLY A 154 1.19 7.33 0.04
CA GLY A 154 0.22 6.43 -0.62
C GLY A 154 -1.08 6.25 0.17
N GLY A 155 -1.24 6.87 1.34
CA GLY A 155 -2.44 6.78 2.15
C GLY A 155 -3.64 7.46 1.48
N THR A 156 -4.77 6.74 1.35
CA THR A 156 -5.94 7.22 0.58
C THR A 156 -7.10 7.73 1.44
N SER A 157 -7.06 7.52 2.77
CA SER A 157 -8.13 7.90 3.69
C SER A 157 -8.48 9.40 3.64
N PRO A 158 -9.78 9.75 3.63
CA PRO A 158 -10.24 11.14 3.72
C PRO A 158 -9.74 11.90 4.95
N LYS A 159 -9.45 11.19 6.05
CA LYS A 159 -8.93 11.79 7.29
C LYS A 159 -7.61 12.54 7.11
N LEU A 160 -6.82 12.19 6.08
CA LEU A 160 -5.61 12.94 5.75
C LEU A 160 -5.92 14.36 5.25
N GLU A 161 -7.01 14.54 4.51
CA GLU A 161 -7.49 15.87 4.09
C GLU A 161 -8.06 16.65 5.26
N GLU A 162 -8.86 15.98 6.12
CA GLU A 162 -9.44 16.59 7.32
C GLU A 162 -8.37 17.13 8.28
N ALA A 163 -7.19 16.52 8.29
CA ALA A 163 -6.05 16.97 9.10
C ALA A 163 -5.45 18.30 8.61
N GLN A 164 -5.76 18.75 7.38
CA GLN A 164 -5.34 20.02 6.79
C GLN A 164 -3.84 20.33 6.97
N ASN A 165 -2.98 19.32 6.68
CA ASN A 165 -1.54 19.49 6.76
C ASN A 165 -0.98 20.00 5.43
N PRO A 166 -0.44 21.24 5.37
CA PRO A 166 0.05 21.80 4.11
C PRO A 166 1.32 21.13 3.58
N TYR A 167 1.92 20.22 4.34
CA TYR A 167 3.10 19.43 3.93
C TYR A 167 2.73 18.03 3.45
N MET A 168 1.44 17.65 3.48
CA MET A 168 0.97 16.37 2.97
C MET A 168 0.70 16.46 1.46
N PHE A 169 1.29 15.54 0.70
CA PHE A 169 1.02 15.34 -0.72
C PHE A 169 0.64 13.88 -0.95
N ARG A 170 -0.57 13.66 -1.43
CA ARG A 170 -1.08 12.31 -1.69
C ARG A 170 -0.79 11.92 -3.12
N CYS A 171 -0.06 10.80 -3.30
CA CYS A 171 0.36 10.30 -4.62
C CYS A 171 -0.65 9.37 -5.29
N ARG A 172 -1.75 9.07 -4.61
CA ARG A 172 -2.82 8.18 -5.09
C ARG A 172 -4.17 8.88 -4.99
N PRO A 173 -5.16 8.55 -5.84
CA PRO A 173 -6.49 9.12 -5.69
C PRO A 173 -7.07 8.87 -4.29
N ALA A 174 -7.67 9.90 -3.71
CA ALA A 174 -8.28 9.82 -2.40
C ALA A 174 -9.49 8.88 -2.39
N ASP A 175 -9.78 8.25 -1.24
CA ASP A 175 -10.98 7.42 -1.10
C ASP A 175 -12.27 8.24 -1.23
N THR A 176 -12.22 9.57 -1.04
CA THR A 176 -13.30 10.49 -1.39
C THR A 176 -13.71 10.38 -2.87
N ILE A 177 -12.77 10.01 -3.74
CA ILE A 177 -12.99 9.78 -5.16
C ILE A 177 -13.19 8.28 -5.42
N ASN A 178 -12.24 7.45 -5.00
CA ASN A 178 -12.27 6.00 -5.29
C ASN A 178 -13.53 5.31 -4.75
N GLY A 179 -13.98 5.68 -3.53
CA GLY A 179 -15.21 5.15 -2.94
C GLY A 179 -16.46 5.53 -3.72
N GLN A 180 -16.53 6.78 -4.22
CA GLN A 180 -17.62 7.23 -5.08
C GLN A 180 -17.61 6.51 -6.44
N VAL A 181 -16.43 6.35 -7.05
CA VAL A 181 -16.28 5.62 -8.32
C VAL A 181 -16.73 4.17 -8.15
N ALA A 182 -16.36 3.50 -7.06
CA ALA A 182 -16.79 2.14 -6.76
C ALA A 182 -18.33 2.04 -6.61
N ALA A 183 -18.91 2.93 -5.81
CA ALA A 183 -20.36 2.95 -5.57
C ALA A 183 -21.14 3.28 -6.85
N LYS A 184 -20.69 4.27 -7.62
CA LYS A 184 -21.27 4.63 -8.91
C LYS A 184 -21.23 3.47 -9.89
N TYR A 185 -20.08 2.81 -10.02
CA TYR A 185 -19.91 1.68 -10.93
C TYR A 185 -20.83 0.50 -10.54
N ALA A 186 -20.94 0.21 -9.23
CA ALA A 186 -21.85 -0.81 -8.72
C ALA A 186 -23.32 -0.54 -9.14
N ILE A 187 -23.77 0.72 -9.03
CA ILE A 187 -25.15 1.10 -9.30
C ILE A 187 -25.41 1.20 -10.80
N GLU A 188 -24.60 2.01 -11.50
CA GLU A 188 -24.89 2.41 -12.87
C GLU A 188 -24.47 1.36 -13.90
N THR A 189 -23.34 0.67 -13.66
CA THR A 189 -22.79 -0.30 -14.61
C THR A 189 -23.19 -1.74 -14.26
N LEU A 190 -23.05 -2.14 -12.99
CA LEU A 190 -23.40 -3.49 -12.56
C LEU A 190 -24.90 -3.64 -12.22
N GLY A 191 -25.62 -2.53 -12.07
CA GLY A 191 -27.05 -2.52 -11.84
C GLY A 191 -27.49 -2.95 -10.45
N ALA A 192 -26.57 -2.86 -9.46
CA ALA A 192 -26.82 -3.27 -8.08
C ALA A 192 -28.01 -2.54 -7.46
N LYS A 193 -28.79 -3.27 -6.68
CA LYS A 193 -29.99 -2.78 -5.96
C LYS A 193 -29.84 -2.80 -4.45
N LYS A 194 -28.97 -3.66 -3.91
CA LYS A 194 -28.63 -3.72 -2.50
C LYS A 194 -27.17 -4.12 -2.34
N ILE A 195 -26.38 -3.25 -1.73
CA ILE A 195 -24.93 -3.39 -1.67
C ILE A 195 -24.47 -3.87 -0.30
N GLY A 196 -23.59 -4.89 -0.27
CA GLY A 196 -22.80 -5.27 0.89
C GLY A 196 -21.51 -4.46 0.93
N ILE A 197 -21.13 -3.91 2.08
CA ILE A 197 -19.85 -3.21 2.27
C ILE A 197 -19.06 -3.99 3.31
N SER A 198 -17.99 -4.66 2.88
CA SER A 198 -17.00 -5.29 3.76
C SER A 198 -15.84 -4.31 3.94
N PHE A 199 -15.48 -3.99 5.17
CA PHE A 199 -14.43 -2.99 5.40
C PHE A 199 -13.54 -3.32 6.59
N ASN A 200 -12.28 -2.89 6.55
CA ASN A 200 -11.36 -3.01 7.66
C ASN A 200 -11.63 -1.90 8.71
N ASN A 201 -11.60 -2.26 10.00
CA ASN A 201 -11.81 -1.33 11.13
C ASN A 201 -10.54 -0.50 11.43
N ASN A 202 -9.95 0.09 10.39
CA ASN A 202 -8.83 1.01 10.50
C ASN A 202 -9.13 2.34 9.77
N ASP A 203 -8.17 3.26 9.72
CA ASP A 203 -8.38 4.58 9.08
C ASP A 203 -8.68 4.48 7.59
N PHE A 204 -8.10 3.52 6.89
CA PHE A 204 -8.36 3.26 5.48
C PHE A 204 -9.79 2.72 5.29
N GLY A 205 -10.10 1.56 5.88
CA GLY A 205 -11.36 0.88 5.66
C GLY A 205 -12.58 1.69 6.13
N THR A 206 -12.49 2.33 7.31
CA THR A 206 -13.58 3.16 7.82
C THR A 206 -13.77 4.43 7.00
N GLY A 207 -12.68 5.06 6.52
CA GLY A 207 -12.76 6.25 5.68
C GLY A 207 -13.46 5.98 4.35
N GLY A 208 -13.03 4.94 3.64
CA GLY A 208 -13.67 4.56 2.36
C GLY A 208 -15.11 4.08 2.54
N ARG A 209 -15.40 3.30 3.59
CA ARG A 209 -16.77 2.91 3.93
C ARG A 209 -17.70 4.12 4.07
N ASP A 210 -17.28 5.16 4.79
CA ASP A 210 -18.13 6.34 5.04
C ASP A 210 -18.43 7.09 3.75
N VAL A 211 -17.46 7.20 2.83
CA VAL A 211 -17.66 7.77 1.50
C VAL A 211 -18.65 6.94 0.67
N ILE A 212 -18.47 5.62 0.65
CA ILE A 212 -19.37 4.70 -0.07
C ILE A 212 -20.80 4.83 0.47
N ILE A 213 -20.97 4.80 1.80
CA ILE A 213 -22.27 4.95 2.46
C ILE A 213 -22.93 6.28 2.08
N ALA A 214 -22.20 7.39 2.18
CA ALA A 214 -22.75 8.70 1.82
C ALA A 214 -23.27 8.75 0.39
N TYR A 215 -22.54 8.15 -0.56
CA TYR A 215 -22.98 8.06 -1.96
C TYR A 215 -24.23 7.19 -2.12
N LEU A 216 -24.29 6.03 -1.44
CA LEU A 216 -25.45 5.12 -1.50
C LEU A 216 -26.70 5.75 -0.87
N GLU A 217 -26.56 6.51 0.22
CA GLU A 217 -27.65 7.23 0.86
C GLU A 217 -28.20 8.32 -0.06
N GLU A 218 -27.33 9.10 -0.73
CA GLU A 218 -27.74 10.09 -1.71
C GLU A 218 -28.44 9.45 -2.92
N ALA A 219 -27.95 8.30 -3.38
CA ALA A 219 -28.57 7.55 -4.48
C ALA A 219 -29.83 6.78 -4.06
N GLY A 220 -30.15 6.71 -2.78
CA GLY A 220 -31.30 5.94 -2.26
C GLY A 220 -31.14 4.43 -2.41
N VAL A 221 -29.93 3.90 -2.45
CA VAL A 221 -29.63 2.47 -2.60
C VAL A 221 -29.39 1.84 -1.23
N PRO A 222 -30.15 0.79 -0.84
CA PRO A 222 -29.97 0.12 0.44
C PRO A 222 -28.63 -0.61 0.50
N TYR A 223 -28.06 -0.67 1.71
CA TYR A 223 -26.78 -1.33 1.95
C TYR A 223 -26.74 -2.08 3.28
N VAL A 224 -25.74 -2.95 3.42
CA VAL A 224 -25.35 -3.63 4.65
C VAL A 224 -23.85 -3.48 4.83
N ALA A 225 -23.41 -2.75 5.85
CA ALA A 225 -21.99 -2.54 6.11
C ALA A 225 -21.54 -3.41 7.30
N VAL A 226 -20.49 -4.20 7.11
CA VAL A 226 -19.95 -5.11 8.15
C VAL A 226 -18.42 -4.99 8.16
N GLY A 227 -17.90 -4.60 9.34
CA GLY A 227 -16.46 -4.44 9.56
C GLY A 227 -15.80 -5.73 10.06
N HIS A 228 -14.49 -5.78 9.85
CA HIS A 228 -13.57 -6.77 10.42
C HIS A 228 -12.28 -6.09 10.88
N ASN A 229 -11.47 -6.80 11.66
CA ASN A 229 -10.20 -6.25 12.16
C ASN A 229 -9.03 -6.78 11.34
N ALA A 230 -7.93 -6.02 11.32
CA ALA A 230 -6.69 -6.49 10.76
C ALA A 230 -6.24 -7.77 11.47
N GLY A 231 -5.90 -8.78 10.68
CA GLY A 231 -5.47 -10.08 11.17
C GLY A 231 -6.59 -11.07 11.49
N ASP A 232 -7.87 -10.72 11.31
CA ASP A 232 -8.98 -11.68 11.37
C ASP A 232 -8.72 -12.84 10.39
N LYS A 233 -9.05 -14.06 10.83
CA LYS A 233 -8.81 -15.28 10.04
C LYS A 233 -10.09 -15.94 9.55
N ASP A 234 -11.24 -15.41 9.95
CA ASP A 234 -12.55 -15.91 9.61
C ASP A 234 -13.55 -14.76 9.47
N LEU A 235 -14.11 -14.59 8.28
CA LEU A 235 -15.13 -13.62 7.92
C LEU A 235 -16.47 -14.28 7.59
N THR A 236 -16.64 -15.57 7.94
CA THR A 236 -17.85 -16.35 7.66
C THR A 236 -19.11 -15.64 8.16
N GLY A 237 -19.06 -15.07 9.38
CA GLY A 237 -20.19 -14.34 9.95
C GLY A 237 -20.64 -13.15 9.11
N GLN A 238 -19.69 -12.34 8.65
CA GLN A 238 -19.92 -11.17 7.81
C GLN A 238 -20.47 -11.57 6.43
N ILE A 239 -19.88 -12.57 5.81
CA ILE A 239 -20.29 -13.07 4.49
C ILE A 239 -21.68 -13.69 4.55
N MET A 240 -21.99 -14.47 5.58
CA MET A 240 -23.32 -15.05 5.79
C MET A 240 -24.38 -13.98 6.07
N GLN A 241 -24.00 -12.84 6.69
CA GLN A 241 -24.90 -11.70 6.83
C GLN A 241 -25.25 -11.11 5.45
N PHE A 242 -24.28 -10.90 4.57
CA PHE A 242 -24.53 -10.43 3.20
C PHE A 242 -25.47 -11.39 2.45
N LYS A 243 -25.21 -12.69 2.53
CA LYS A 243 -26.06 -13.72 1.91
C LYS A 243 -27.50 -13.70 2.46
N GLY A 244 -27.64 -13.60 3.78
CA GLY A 244 -28.94 -13.58 4.47
C GLY A 244 -29.76 -12.32 4.17
N GLU A 245 -29.10 -11.19 3.99
CA GLU A 245 -29.68 -9.90 3.63
C GLU A 245 -29.99 -9.79 2.13
N GLY A 246 -29.51 -10.72 1.31
CA GLY A 246 -29.75 -10.74 -0.13
C GLY A 246 -29.09 -9.56 -0.85
N VAL A 247 -27.84 -9.23 -0.52
CA VAL A 247 -27.06 -8.27 -1.29
C VAL A 247 -26.78 -8.82 -2.69
N ASP A 248 -26.77 -7.97 -3.70
CA ASP A 248 -26.57 -8.35 -5.09
C ASP A 248 -25.27 -7.77 -5.70
N CYS A 249 -24.50 -7.06 -4.88
CA CYS A 249 -23.13 -6.63 -5.18
C CYS A 249 -22.40 -6.43 -3.84
N ILE A 250 -21.08 -6.67 -3.80
CA ILE A 250 -20.26 -6.40 -2.63
C ILE A 250 -19.17 -5.38 -3.00
N ILE A 251 -19.01 -4.33 -2.18
CA ILE A 251 -17.85 -3.44 -2.22
C ILE A 251 -16.94 -3.85 -1.04
N SER A 252 -15.71 -4.28 -1.35
CA SER A 252 -14.72 -4.74 -0.37
C SER A 252 -13.64 -3.67 -0.19
N TRP A 253 -13.75 -2.87 0.88
CA TRP A 253 -12.80 -1.80 1.20
C TRP A 253 -11.90 -2.23 2.35
N THR A 254 -10.94 -3.07 2.04
CA THR A 254 -10.13 -3.77 3.03
C THR A 254 -8.66 -3.88 2.61
N ASP A 255 -7.79 -4.11 3.57
CA ASP A 255 -6.35 -4.30 3.34
C ASP A 255 -6.06 -5.65 2.66
N ASP A 256 -4.87 -5.79 2.11
CA ASP A 256 -4.48 -6.87 1.20
C ASP A 256 -4.70 -8.28 1.75
N ALA A 257 -4.30 -8.54 3.00
CA ALA A 257 -4.43 -9.88 3.59
C ALA A 257 -5.91 -10.28 3.76
N GLU A 258 -6.74 -9.32 4.12
CA GLU A 258 -8.16 -9.52 4.36
C GLU A 258 -8.95 -9.55 3.04
N VAL A 259 -8.49 -8.87 1.97
CA VAL A 259 -9.12 -8.99 0.66
C VAL A 259 -8.93 -10.39 0.10
N ALA A 260 -7.74 -11.00 0.29
CA ALA A 260 -7.50 -12.39 -0.09
C ALA A 260 -8.37 -13.38 0.71
N LEU A 261 -8.55 -13.12 2.02
CA LEU A 261 -9.43 -13.91 2.86
C LEU A 261 -10.90 -13.78 2.43
N THR A 262 -11.35 -12.55 2.14
CA THR A 262 -12.70 -12.27 1.64
C THR A 262 -12.97 -13.03 0.34
N ALA A 263 -12.05 -12.98 -0.63
CA ALA A 263 -12.20 -13.64 -1.91
C ALA A 263 -12.38 -15.17 -1.75
N ARG A 264 -11.47 -15.79 -0.99
CA ARG A 264 -11.55 -17.22 -0.72
C ARG A 264 -12.86 -17.60 -0.05
N GLN A 265 -13.26 -16.89 1.01
CA GLN A 265 -14.44 -17.26 1.79
C GLN A 265 -15.76 -16.97 1.06
N LEU A 266 -15.83 -15.92 0.22
CA LEU A 266 -17.00 -15.72 -0.65
C LEU A 266 -17.19 -16.92 -1.59
N TYR A 267 -16.11 -17.39 -2.20
CA TYR A 267 -16.13 -18.58 -3.07
C TYR A 267 -16.54 -19.85 -2.30
N GLU A 268 -15.87 -20.14 -1.17
CA GLU A 268 -16.12 -21.32 -0.33
C GLU A 268 -17.56 -21.39 0.22
N LEU A 269 -18.17 -20.22 0.52
CA LEU A 269 -19.54 -20.11 1.03
C LEU A 269 -20.59 -19.99 -0.07
N GLY A 270 -20.18 -20.04 -1.33
CA GLY A 270 -21.06 -19.96 -2.51
C GLY A 270 -21.86 -18.65 -2.55
N VAL A 271 -21.16 -17.52 -2.33
CA VAL A 271 -21.69 -16.17 -2.54
C VAL A 271 -21.18 -15.69 -3.89
N ASP A 272 -22.02 -15.81 -4.89
CA ASP A 272 -21.72 -15.51 -6.28
C ASP A 272 -22.47 -14.23 -6.70
N VAL A 273 -21.87 -13.09 -6.33
CA VAL A 273 -22.32 -11.75 -6.70
C VAL A 273 -21.13 -10.94 -7.21
N PRO A 274 -21.32 -9.92 -8.06
CA PRO A 274 -20.26 -9.01 -8.44
C PRO A 274 -19.56 -8.41 -7.22
N VAL A 275 -18.25 -8.32 -7.28
CA VAL A 275 -17.43 -7.70 -6.23
C VAL A 275 -16.60 -6.57 -6.84
N ILE A 276 -16.59 -5.42 -6.17
CA ILE A 276 -15.69 -4.31 -6.45
C ILE A 276 -14.78 -4.18 -5.22
N ALA A 277 -13.50 -4.39 -5.38
CA ALA A 277 -12.54 -4.30 -4.29
C ALA A 277 -11.71 -3.00 -4.38
N SER A 278 -11.15 -2.60 -3.25
CA SER A 278 -10.07 -1.62 -3.19
C SER A 278 -8.87 -2.10 -4.00
N ALA A 279 -7.92 -1.20 -4.25
CA ALA A 279 -6.74 -1.48 -5.08
C ALA A 279 -5.85 -2.64 -4.58
N GLY A 280 -5.99 -3.07 -3.32
CA GLY A 280 -5.26 -4.21 -2.79
C GLY A 280 -5.41 -5.51 -3.58
N VAL A 281 -6.59 -5.73 -4.19
CA VAL A 281 -6.87 -6.98 -4.92
C VAL A 281 -6.05 -7.14 -6.20
N VAL A 282 -5.56 -6.04 -6.80
CA VAL A 282 -4.75 -6.10 -8.04
C VAL A 282 -3.26 -6.27 -7.77
N MET A 283 -2.84 -6.37 -6.52
CA MET A 283 -1.43 -6.48 -6.14
C MET A 283 -0.94 -7.92 -6.22
N ASP A 284 0.30 -8.10 -6.67
CA ASP A 284 0.96 -9.41 -6.79
C ASP A 284 0.89 -10.21 -5.48
N GLN A 285 1.09 -9.55 -4.33
CA GLN A 285 1.07 -10.24 -3.03
C GLN A 285 -0.30 -10.84 -2.69
N VAL A 286 -1.39 -10.25 -3.19
CA VAL A 286 -2.74 -10.77 -3.01
C VAL A 286 -3.06 -11.83 -4.04
N LEU A 287 -2.82 -11.53 -5.32
CA LEU A 287 -3.11 -12.44 -6.42
C LEU A 287 -2.31 -13.75 -6.31
N ASN A 288 -1.09 -13.71 -5.77
CA ASN A 288 -0.28 -14.90 -5.54
C ASN A 288 -0.82 -15.83 -4.42
N LEU A 289 -1.67 -15.30 -3.52
CA LEU A 289 -2.31 -16.08 -2.45
C LEU A 289 -3.61 -16.75 -2.87
N LEU A 290 -4.13 -16.43 -4.06
CA LEU A 290 -5.46 -16.82 -4.50
C LEU A 290 -5.40 -17.81 -5.67
N GLU A 291 -6.35 -18.75 -5.69
CA GLU A 291 -6.63 -19.51 -6.89
C GLU A 291 -7.42 -18.60 -7.87
N PRO A 292 -7.26 -18.80 -9.21
CA PRO A 292 -7.91 -17.94 -10.20
C PRO A 292 -9.43 -17.79 -9.99
N GLU A 293 -10.10 -18.87 -9.68
CA GLU A 293 -11.56 -18.91 -9.49
C GLU A 293 -12.09 -18.08 -8.31
N TYR A 294 -11.22 -17.70 -7.34
CA TYR A 294 -11.66 -16.90 -6.19
C TYR A 294 -11.88 -15.43 -6.54
N VAL A 295 -11.21 -14.93 -7.58
CA VAL A 295 -11.26 -13.51 -7.98
C VAL A 295 -11.61 -13.31 -9.44
N GLU A 296 -11.91 -14.38 -10.18
CA GLU A 296 -12.30 -14.24 -11.60
C GLU A 296 -13.51 -13.34 -11.75
N GLY A 297 -13.38 -12.33 -12.59
CA GLY A 297 -14.43 -11.36 -12.85
C GLY A 297 -14.61 -10.26 -11.78
N TRP A 298 -13.83 -10.27 -10.69
CA TRP A 298 -13.84 -9.19 -9.71
C TRP A 298 -13.37 -7.88 -10.33
N TYR A 299 -13.93 -6.79 -9.86
CA TYR A 299 -13.52 -5.43 -10.22
C TYR A 299 -12.66 -4.81 -9.13
N SER A 300 -11.87 -3.83 -9.51
CA SER A 300 -11.10 -3.00 -8.58
C SER A 300 -11.12 -1.55 -9.02
N VAL A 301 -11.17 -0.63 -8.07
CA VAL A 301 -10.80 0.77 -8.30
C VAL A 301 -9.34 0.92 -7.90
N THR A 302 -8.49 1.21 -8.89
CA THR A 302 -7.04 1.32 -8.72
C THR A 302 -6.51 2.51 -9.52
N ASP A 303 -5.27 2.88 -9.35
CA ASP A 303 -4.62 3.99 -10.05
C ASP A 303 -3.69 3.50 -11.17
N PHE A 304 -3.38 2.20 -11.24
CA PHE A 304 -2.47 1.65 -12.25
C PHE A 304 -2.79 0.20 -12.58
N VAL A 305 -2.66 -0.14 -13.85
CA VAL A 305 -2.58 -1.53 -14.35
C VAL A 305 -1.52 -1.60 -15.46
N SER A 306 -0.65 -2.60 -15.39
CA SER A 306 0.43 -2.79 -16.39
C SER A 306 -0.07 -3.21 -17.77
N THR A 307 -1.35 -3.53 -17.90
CA THR A 307 -2.00 -3.92 -19.15
C THR A 307 -2.56 -2.74 -19.94
N SER A 308 -2.37 -1.49 -19.45
CA SER A 308 -2.76 -0.29 -20.18
C SER A 308 -1.89 -0.11 -21.43
N ASP A 309 -2.51 0.29 -22.54
CA ASP A 309 -1.88 0.58 -23.83
C ASP A 309 -1.53 2.09 -23.99
N GLU A 310 -1.78 2.90 -22.97
CA GLU A 310 -1.32 4.28 -22.94
C GLU A 310 0.20 4.35 -23.05
N ALA A 311 0.71 5.20 -23.93
CA ALA A 311 2.12 5.19 -24.34
C ALA A 311 3.11 5.33 -23.18
N VAL A 312 2.82 6.22 -22.21
CA VAL A 312 3.69 6.45 -21.06
C VAL A 312 3.65 5.27 -20.09
N THR A 313 2.46 4.70 -19.86
CA THR A 313 2.27 3.49 -19.03
C THR A 313 2.98 2.29 -19.63
N ALA A 314 2.82 2.08 -20.94
CA ALA A 314 3.47 0.99 -21.66
C ALA A 314 5.00 1.11 -21.68
N GLU A 315 5.54 2.33 -21.83
CA GLU A 315 6.98 2.59 -21.76
C GLU A 315 7.54 2.27 -20.37
N PHE A 316 6.91 2.77 -19.30
CA PHE A 316 7.29 2.45 -17.92
C PHE A 316 7.22 0.94 -17.67
N THR A 317 6.11 0.30 -18.03
CA THR A 317 5.92 -1.15 -17.87
C THR A 317 7.03 -1.93 -18.56
N LYS A 318 7.40 -1.54 -19.78
CA LYS A 318 8.51 -2.17 -20.50
C LYS A 318 9.83 -2.00 -19.77
N LYS A 319 10.21 -0.77 -19.39
CA LYS A 319 11.46 -0.48 -18.69
C LYS A 319 11.58 -1.26 -17.38
N PHE A 320 10.50 -1.25 -16.60
CA PHE A 320 10.44 -1.98 -15.33
C PHE A 320 10.60 -3.49 -15.56
N THR A 321 9.85 -4.04 -16.53
CA THR A 321 9.91 -5.47 -16.86
C THR A 321 11.28 -5.88 -17.38
N ASP A 322 11.91 -5.07 -18.22
CA ASP A 322 13.27 -5.32 -18.75
C ASP A 322 14.31 -5.36 -17.62
N LYS A 323 14.12 -4.54 -16.56
CA LYS A 323 15.05 -4.45 -15.43
C LYS A 323 14.82 -5.55 -14.39
N TYR A 324 13.57 -5.83 -14.02
CA TYR A 324 13.24 -6.69 -12.89
C TYR A 324 12.70 -8.09 -13.28
N GLY A 325 12.33 -8.30 -14.56
CA GLY A 325 11.90 -9.60 -15.08
C GLY A 325 10.42 -9.94 -14.85
N TYR A 326 9.62 -8.99 -14.35
CA TYR A 326 8.16 -9.09 -14.16
C TYR A 326 7.50 -7.73 -14.35
N ALA A 327 6.19 -7.72 -14.59
CA ALA A 327 5.43 -6.48 -14.79
C ALA A 327 5.39 -5.64 -13.50
N PRO A 328 5.39 -4.29 -13.60
CA PRO A 328 5.16 -3.44 -12.45
C PRO A 328 3.71 -3.57 -11.96
N GLU A 329 3.53 -3.36 -10.67
CA GLU A 329 2.22 -3.23 -10.07
C GLU A 329 2.05 -1.83 -9.47
N LEU A 330 0.92 -1.58 -8.84
CA LEU A 330 0.50 -0.30 -8.29
C LEU A 330 1.61 0.47 -7.56
N TYR A 331 2.28 -0.13 -6.55
CA TYR A 331 3.26 0.60 -5.75
C TYR A 331 4.55 0.91 -6.50
N ALA A 332 4.93 0.07 -7.45
CA ALA A 332 6.07 0.35 -8.33
C ALA A 332 5.79 1.60 -9.18
N ALA A 333 4.60 1.71 -9.77
CA ALA A 333 4.21 2.85 -10.58
C ALA A 333 4.06 4.12 -9.73
N THR A 334 3.26 4.06 -8.67
CA THR A 334 3.01 5.22 -7.77
C THR A 334 4.30 5.85 -7.27
N TYR A 335 5.28 5.04 -6.83
CA TYR A 335 6.49 5.59 -6.23
C TYR A 335 7.60 5.90 -7.25
N TYR A 336 7.55 5.31 -8.44
CA TYR A 336 8.27 5.82 -9.60
C TYR A 336 7.79 7.25 -9.93
N SER A 337 6.49 7.44 -10.04
CA SER A 337 5.88 8.75 -10.34
C SER A 337 6.10 9.76 -9.22
N ALA A 338 5.95 9.36 -7.95
CA ALA A 338 6.22 10.24 -6.80
C ALA A 338 7.67 10.76 -6.81
N THR A 339 8.63 9.92 -7.24
CA THR A 339 10.04 10.33 -7.36
C THR A 339 10.23 11.37 -8.47
N TYR A 340 9.55 11.23 -9.60
CA TYR A 340 9.56 12.23 -10.67
C TYR A 340 8.86 13.53 -10.27
N VAL A 341 7.72 13.44 -9.56
CA VAL A 341 7.02 14.62 -9.02
C VAL A 341 7.92 15.39 -8.07
N LEU A 342 8.64 14.69 -7.19
CA LEU A 342 9.60 15.31 -6.27
C LEU A 342 10.78 15.95 -7.03
N ALA A 343 11.34 15.26 -8.00
CA ALA A 343 12.44 15.77 -8.82
C ALA A 343 12.03 17.05 -9.58
N ASP A 344 10.88 17.03 -10.24
CA ASP A 344 10.30 18.19 -10.94
C ASP A 344 10.04 19.37 -9.99
N ALA A 345 9.50 19.09 -8.80
CA ALA A 345 9.26 20.12 -7.79
C ALA A 345 10.56 20.79 -7.32
N ILE A 346 11.63 20.01 -7.08
CA ILE A 346 12.94 20.55 -6.70
C ILE A 346 13.54 21.39 -7.84
N GLU A 347 13.43 20.93 -9.10
CA GLU A 347 13.89 21.71 -10.28
C GLU A 347 13.13 23.04 -10.40
N ARG A 348 11.80 23.03 -10.30
CA ARG A 348 10.96 24.24 -10.36
C ARG A 348 11.23 25.19 -9.18
N ALA A 349 11.49 24.66 -8.00
CA ALA A 349 11.87 25.43 -6.82
C ALA A 349 13.26 26.07 -6.96
N GLY A 350 14.15 25.52 -7.79
CA GLY A 350 15.56 25.90 -7.87
C GLY A 350 16.32 25.66 -6.55
N SER A 351 15.78 24.83 -5.65
CA SER A 351 16.27 24.62 -4.29
C SER A 351 15.80 23.29 -3.74
N ALA A 352 16.62 22.67 -2.89
CA ALA A 352 16.24 21.51 -2.07
C ALA A 352 15.73 21.90 -0.67
N ASP A 353 15.53 23.18 -0.39
CA ASP A 353 14.90 23.65 0.85
C ASP A 353 13.48 23.10 0.97
N PRO A 354 13.12 22.43 2.09
CA PRO A 354 11.82 21.76 2.23
C PRO A 354 10.61 22.68 2.02
N GLN A 355 10.71 23.95 2.43
CA GLN A 355 9.61 24.90 2.24
C GLN A 355 9.44 25.27 0.76
N ALA A 356 10.54 25.49 0.04
CA ALA A 356 10.51 25.78 -1.40
C ALA A 356 9.99 24.57 -2.20
N VAL A 357 10.42 23.36 -1.80
CA VAL A 357 9.94 22.10 -2.38
C VAL A 357 8.43 21.92 -2.13
N ARG A 358 7.96 22.18 -0.91
CA ARG A 358 6.54 22.14 -0.57
C ARG A 358 5.70 23.07 -1.46
N ASP A 359 6.16 24.29 -1.66
CA ASP A 359 5.46 25.28 -2.48
C ASP A 359 5.43 24.87 -3.96
N ALA A 360 6.52 24.26 -4.44
CA ALA A 360 6.59 23.73 -5.79
C ALA A 360 5.73 22.47 -5.98
N LEU A 361 5.66 21.57 -4.99
CA LEU A 361 4.75 20.42 -5.00
C LEU A 361 3.29 20.86 -5.10
N ALA A 362 2.89 21.87 -4.31
CA ALA A 362 1.54 22.44 -4.35
C ALA A 362 1.19 23.11 -5.70
N ALA A 363 2.19 23.50 -6.47
CA ALA A 363 2.05 24.08 -7.80
C ALA A 363 2.22 23.05 -8.95
N THR A 364 2.20 21.76 -8.67
CA THR A 364 2.29 20.71 -9.69
C THR A 364 1.06 20.78 -10.61
N ASP A 365 1.30 20.88 -11.94
CA ASP A 365 0.25 20.92 -12.96
C ASP A 365 0.80 20.46 -14.32
N GLY A 366 0.17 19.44 -14.91
CA GLY A 366 0.44 18.95 -16.25
C GLY A 366 1.65 18.02 -16.42
N LEU A 367 2.23 17.49 -15.32
CA LEU A 367 3.29 16.49 -15.40
C LEU A 367 2.70 15.12 -15.78
N VAL A 368 3.08 14.59 -16.95
CA VAL A 368 2.55 13.33 -17.47
C VAL A 368 3.44 12.16 -17.06
N LEU A 369 2.87 11.21 -16.33
CA LEU A 369 3.54 10.03 -15.76
C LEU A 369 2.68 8.76 -16.00
N PRO A 370 3.12 7.56 -15.62
CA PRO A 370 2.42 6.30 -15.94
C PRO A 370 0.93 6.23 -15.57
N GLU A 371 0.48 6.92 -14.53
CA GLU A 371 -0.92 6.94 -14.10
C GLU A 371 -1.74 8.07 -14.75
N GLY A 372 -1.12 8.94 -15.53
CA GLY A 372 -1.77 10.04 -16.24
C GLY A 372 -1.10 11.40 -16.02
N SER A 373 -1.87 12.46 -16.21
CA SER A 373 -1.43 13.84 -15.98
C SER A 373 -1.63 14.22 -14.52
N TYR A 374 -0.57 14.69 -13.87
CA TYR A 374 -0.58 15.05 -12.45
C TYR A 374 -0.90 16.53 -12.26
N LYS A 375 -1.80 16.80 -11.30
CA LYS A 375 -2.17 18.14 -10.86
C LYS A 375 -2.42 18.15 -9.36
N CYS A 376 -1.81 19.07 -8.64
CA CYS A 376 -2.06 19.22 -7.21
C CYS A 376 -3.32 20.04 -6.96
N ASP A 377 -4.21 19.55 -6.09
CA ASP A 377 -5.37 20.28 -5.62
C ASP A 377 -5.07 21.07 -4.32
N GLU A 378 -6.07 21.80 -3.82
CA GLU A 378 -5.96 22.61 -2.59
C GLU A 378 -5.74 21.79 -1.31
N ASN A 379 -6.03 20.47 -1.33
CA ASN A 379 -5.87 19.55 -0.21
C ASN A 379 -4.52 18.79 -0.26
N GLY A 380 -3.67 19.06 -1.27
CA GLY A 380 -2.42 18.36 -1.47
C GLY A 380 -2.57 17.01 -2.18
N ASN A 381 -3.71 16.74 -2.81
CA ASN A 381 -3.86 15.56 -3.65
C ASN A 381 -3.17 15.82 -5.00
N LEU A 382 -2.23 14.98 -5.34
CA LEU A 382 -1.62 14.92 -6.67
C LEU A 382 -2.57 14.11 -7.57
N LEU A 383 -3.64 14.76 -8.02
CA LEU A 383 -4.67 14.16 -8.87
C LEU A 383 -4.07 13.68 -10.18
N HIS A 384 -4.47 12.51 -10.61
CA HIS A 384 -4.16 11.88 -11.90
C HIS A 384 -5.32 10.97 -12.32
N GLY A 385 -5.10 9.89 -13.04
CA GLY A 385 -6.17 8.97 -13.40
C GLY A 385 -6.53 7.96 -12.31
N CYS A 386 -7.77 7.50 -12.32
CA CYS A 386 -8.12 6.25 -11.65
C CYS A 386 -8.68 5.24 -12.66
N VAL A 387 -8.47 3.96 -12.40
CA VAL A 387 -8.80 2.86 -13.31
C VAL A 387 -9.82 1.95 -12.65
N ILE A 388 -10.89 1.61 -13.37
CA ILE A 388 -11.68 0.43 -13.06
C ILE A 388 -11.02 -0.73 -13.80
N ALA A 389 -10.47 -1.68 -13.05
CA ALA A 389 -9.88 -2.90 -13.57
C ALA A 389 -10.81 -4.08 -13.33
N GLN A 390 -10.78 -5.07 -14.23
CA GLN A 390 -11.38 -6.39 -13.99
C GLN A 390 -10.28 -7.45 -13.96
N ILE A 391 -10.35 -8.37 -13.01
CA ILE A 391 -9.39 -9.48 -12.91
C ILE A 391 -9.86 -10.61 -13.83
N ARG A 392 -8.97 -11.04 -14.73
CA ARG A 392 -9.17 -12.15 -15.66
C ARG A 392 -7.94 -13.04 -15.64
N ASP A 393 -8.09 -14.30 -15.32
CA ASP A 393 -6.95 -15.22 -15.15
C ASP A 393 -5.86 -14.65 -14.22
N LYS A 394 -6.28 -13.99 -13.13
CA LYS A 394 -5.40 -13.26 -12.18
C LYS A 394 -4.64 -12.08 -12.80
N VAL A 395 -5.02 -11.60 -13.97
CA VAL A 395 -4.42 -10.42 -14.62
C VAL A 395 -5.40 -9.24 -14.50
N PRO A 396 -5.03 -8.17 -13.79
CA PRO A 396 -5.81 -6.94 -13.78
C PRO A 396 -5.82 -6.31 -15.18
N THR A 397 -7.01 -6.14 -15.75
CA THR A 397 -7.21 -5.59 -17.09
C THR A 397 -8.08 -4.33 -16.99
N MET A 398 -7.63 -3.24 -17.58
CA MET A 398 -8.37 -1.99 -17.58
C MET A 398 -9.71 -2.16 -18.29
N VAL A 399 -10.79 -1.70 -17.64
CA VAL A 399 -12.15 -1.64 -18.19
C VAL A 399 -12.53 -0.19 -18.48
N GLU A 400 -12.19 0.73 -17.58
CA GLU A 400 -12.51 2.15 -17.69
C GLU A 400 -11.39 2.98 -17.07
N TYR A 401 -11.09 4.11 -17.69
CA TYR A 401 -10.18 5.12 -17.15
C TYR A 401 -10.96 6.38 -16.83
N VAL A 402 -10.77 6.92 -15.63
CA VAL A 402 -11.39 8.16 -15.16
C VAL A 402 -10.29 9.19 -14.95
N ASP A 403 -10.28 10.24 -15.76
CA ASP A 403 -9.35 11.36 -15.60
C ASP A 403 -9.80 12.26 -14.44
N LEU A 404 -8.96 12.44 -13.45
CA LEU A 404 -9.24 13.24 -12.27
C LEU A 404 -8.54 14.61 -12.29
N ALA A 405 -7.64 14.83 -13.24
CA ALA A 405 -6.89 16.09 -13.39
C ALA A 405 -7.53 17.03 -14.45
N ALA A 406 -8.57 16.57 -15.15
CA ALA A 406 -9.27 17.29 -16.21
C ALA A 406 -10.04 18.53 -15.73
#